data_6b93ed4104bbc7fc2c11976a2c6dd7ae
#
_entry.id   6b93ed4104bbc7fc2c11976a2c6dd7ae
#
_cell.length_a   1.000
_cell.length_b   1.000
_cell.length_c   1.000
_cell.angle_alpha   90.00
_cell.angle_beta   90.00
_cell.angle_gamma   90.00
#
_symmetry.space_group_name_H-M   'P 1'
#
loop_
_entity.id
_entity.type
_entity.pdbx_description
1 polymer ?
#
loop_
_entity_poly.entity_id
_entity_poly.type
_entity_poly.pdbx_seq_one_letter_code
_entity_poly.pdbx_strand_id
1 'polypeptide(L)'
;NSGIINRIGYTIIQNLGIEKAQTIFYSSLVNYLTPKAQFSDARDAMLAAAKVQYGDEAASVVSAAFNSAGIGAKEDIQVNQPSESVLVNE
;
A
#
# COMPACT_ATOMS: atom_id res chain seq x y z
N ASN A 1 8.38 0.76 9.03
CA ASN A 1 9.36 1.80 9.23
C ASN A 1 9.57 2.61 7.96
N SER A 2 10.35 3.68 8.07
CA SER A 2 10.49 4.64 6.96
C SER A 2 11.17 4.02 5.73
N GLY A 3 12.03 3.02 5.92
CA GLY A 3 12.69 2.36 4.80
C GLY A 3 11.71 1.64 3.88
N ILE A 4 10.69 1.01 4.46
CA ILE A 4 9.66 0.33 3.68
C ILE A 4 8.86 1.34 2.87
N ILE A 5 8.43 2.42 3.49
CA ILE A 5 7.64 3.46 2.83
C ILE A 5 8.45 4.12 1.72
N ASN A 6 9.73 4.40 1.97
CA ASN A 6 10.60 5.00 0.95
C ASN A 6 10.74 4.09 -0.27
N ARG A 7 10.88 2.79 -0.05
CA ARG A 7 11.00 1.84 -1.15
C ARG A 7 9.74 1.76 -1.98
N ILE A 8 8.59 1.73 -1.31
CA ILE A 8 7.30 1.72 -1.98
C ILE A 8 7.13 2.98 -2.82
N GLY A 9 7.43 4.13 -2.21
CA GLY A 9 7.33 5.41 -2.92
C GLY A 9 8.23 5.46 -4.14
N TYR A 10 9.46 5.01 -4.00
CA TYR A 10 10.40 4.98 -5.11
C TYR A 10 9.88 4.12 -6.27
N THR A 11 9.37 2.94 -5.95
CA THR A 11 8.83 2.03 -6.96
C THR A 11 7.67 2.67 -7.71
N ILE A 12 6.77 3.33 -7.00
CA ILE A 12 5.63 3.98 -7.63
C ILE A 12 6.08 5.13 -8.52
N ILE A 13 7.03 5.94 -8.04
CA ILE A 13 7.57 7.05 -8.81
C ILE A 13 8.23 6.54 -10.09
N GLN A 14 9.00 5.46 -10.00
CA GLN A 14 9.69 4.91 -11.16
C GLN A 14 8.74 4.42 -12.22
N ASN A 15 7.59 3.89 -11.82
CA ASN A 15 6.66 3.29 -12.77
C ASN A 15 5.57 4.23 -13.25
N LEU A 16 5.22 5.24 -12.46
CA LEU A 16 4.13 6.17 -12.82
C LEU A 16 4.59 7.61 -13.01
N GLY A 17 5.79 7.94 -12.54
CA GLY A 17 6.27 9.31 -12.57
C GLY A 17 5.93 10.05 -11.30
N ILE A 18 6.68 11.14 -11.04
CA ILE A 18 6.55 11.87 -9.78
C ILE A 18 5.19 12.55 -9.63
N GLU A 19 4.63 13.06 -10.71
CA GLU A 19 3.36 13.79 -10.63
C GLU A 19 2.22 12.88 -10.22
N LYS A 20 2.12 11.71 -10.86
CA LYS A 20 1.06 10.76 -10.52
C LYS A 20 1.27 10.22 -9.11
N ALA A 21 2.53 9.94 -8.75
CA ALA A 21 2.83 9.45 -7.41
C ALA A 21 2.41 10.45 -6.35
N GLN A 22 2.72 11.73 -6.57
CA GLN A 22 2.32 12.77 -5.63
C GLN A 22 0.82 12.88 -5.49
N THR A 23 0.11 12.82 -6.61
CA THR A 23 -1.36 12.87 -6.59
C THR A 23 -1.94 11.71 -5.79
N ILE A 24 -1.42 10.51 -6.01
CA ILE A 24 -1.88 9.32 -5.30
C ILE A 24 -1.62 9.47 -3.80
N PHE A 25 -0.40 9.87 -3.44
CA PHE A 25 -0.04 10.05 -2.03
C PHE A 25 -0.92 11.09 -1.36
N TYR A 26 -1.07 12.25 -2.00
CA TYR A 26 -1.85 13.34 -1.42
C TYR A 26 -3.32 12.95 -1.27
N SER A 27 -3.88 12.36 -2.31
CA SER A 27 -5.29 11.94 -2.27
C SER A 27 -5.53 10.91 -1.18
N SER A 28 -4.57 10.00 -0.99
CA SER A 28 -4.67 8.99 0.06
C SER A 28 -4.72 9.63 1.44
N LEU A 29 -3.82 10.59 1.67
CA LEU A 29 -3.76 11.25 2.97
C LEU A 29 -5.02 12.05 3.26
N VAL A 30 -5.52 12.76 2.25
CA VAL A 30 -6.65 13.66 2.45
C VAL A 30 -7.97 12.91 2.55
N ASN A 31 -8.14 11.86 1.74
CA ASN A 31 -9.47 11.28 1.54
C ASN A 31 -9.67 9.94 2.21
N TYR A 32 -8.60 9.20 2.51
CA TYR A 32 -8.76 7.80 2.90
C TYR A 32 -8.11 7.41 4.21
N LEU A 33 -7.03 8.07 4.64
CA LEU A 33 -6.31 7.65 5.82
C LEU A 33 -6.86 8.27 7.08
N THR A 34 -6.75 7.54 8.18
CA THR A 34 -7.12 8.00 9.51
C THR A 34 -5.87 8.06 10.39
N PRO A 35 -5.95 8.73 11.55
CA PRO A 35 -4.79 8.80 12.45
C PRO A 35 -4.27 7.44 12.92
N LYS A 36 -5.09 6.41 12.85
CA LYS A 36 -4.69 5.06 13.29
C LYS A 36 -4.30 4.15 12.15
N ALA A 37 -4.05 4.70 10.96
CA ALA A 37 -3.77 3.90 9.79
C ALA A 37 -2.49 3.10 9.95
N GLN A 38 -2.49 1.90 9.40
CA GLN A 38 -1.33 1.01 9.33
C GLN A 38 -0.88 0.89 7.88
N PHE A 39 0.19 0.12 7.64
CA PHE A 39 0.70 -0.07 6.27
C PHE A 39 -0.35 -0.67 5.34
N SER A 40 -1.14 -1.64 5.83
CA SER A 40 -2.18 -2.23 5.01
C SER A 40 -3.29 -1.24 4.70
N ASP A 41 -3.58 -0.33 5.62
CA ASP A 41 -4.55 0.74 5.37
C ASP A 41 -4.02 1.71 4.32
N ALA A 42 -2.74 2.04 4.40
CA ALA A 42 -2.11 2.90 3.41
C ALA A 42 -2.16 2.26 2.02
N ARG A 43 -1.90 0.94 1.94
CA ARG A 43 -2.00 0.21 0.69
C ARG A 43 -3.40 0.34 0.09
N ASP A 44 -4.42 0.07 0.90
CA ASP A 44 -5.80 0.11 0.41
C ASP A 44 -6.19 1.52 -0.01
N ALA A 45 -5.77 2.53 0.76
CA ALA A 45 -6.06 3.93 0.43
C ALA A 45 -5.38 4.34 -0.88
N MET A 46 -4.12 3.95 -1.06
CA MET A 46 -3.39 4.31 -2.26
C MET A 46 -3.89 3.56 -3.48
N LEU A 47 -4.33 2.31 -3.31
CA LEU A 47 -4.97 1.59 -4.40
C LEU A 47 -6.24 2.28 -4.85
N ALA A 48 -7.07 2.69 -3.89
CA ALA A 48 -8.32 3.38 -4.21
C ALA A 48 -8.02 4.70 -4.92
N ALA A 49 -7.07 5.47 -4.42
CA ALA A 49 -6.71 6.75 -5.02
C ALA A 49 -6.16 6.55 -6.43
N ALA A 50 -5.30 5.57 -6.63
CA ALA A 50 -4.73 5.30 -7.94
C ALA A 50 -5.82 4.91 -8.93
N LYS A 51 -6.73 4.06 -8.51
CA LYS A 51 -7.80 3.59 -9.38
C LYS A 51 -8.72 4.73 -9.78
N VAL A 52 -9.12 5.56 -8.82
CA VAL A 52 -10.02 6.68 -9.09
C VAL A 52 -9.35 7.71 -10.00
N GLN A 53 -8.08 8.00 -9.76
CA GLN A 53 -7.39 9.06 -10.50
C GLN A 53 -6.90 8.61 -11.87
N TYR A 54 -6.40 7.37 -11.98
CA TYR A 54 -5.67 6.95 -13.16
C TYR A 54 -6.06 5.57 -13.68
N GLY A 55 -6.94 4.84 -12.99
CA GLY A 55 -7.46 3.58 -13.49
C GLY A 55 -6.71 2.35 -12.98
N ASP A 56 -7.07 1.21 -13.55
CA ASP A 56 -6.62 -0.09 -13.06
C ASP A 56 -5.12 -0.31 -13.21
N GLU A 57 -4.54 0.23 -14.27
CA GLU A 57 -3.10 0.05 -14.50
C GLU A 57 -2.29 0.70 -13.39
N ALA A 58 -2.65 1.93 -13.01
CA ALA A 58 -1.99 2.61 -11.91
C ALA A 58 -2.20 1.87 -10.60
N ALA A 59 -3.40 1.35 -10.38
CA ALA A 59 -3.69 0.56 -9.18
C ALA A 59 -2.82 -0.69 -9.14
N SER A 60 -2.58 -1.34 -10.28
CA SER A 60 -1.70 -2.50 -10.34
C SER A 60 -0.27 -2.17 -9.95
N VAL A 61 0.22 -1.01 -10.38
CA VAL A 61 1.56 -0.58 -10.01
C VAL A 61 1.66 -0.38 -8.50
N VAL A 62 0.66 0.25 -7.90
CA VAL A 62 0.64 0.47 -6.45
C VAL A 62 0.59 -0.88 -5.72
N SER A 63 -0.27 -1.78 -6.17
CA SER A 63 -0.39 -3.10 -5.56
C SER A 63 0.94 -3.84 -5.61
N ALA A 64 1.60 -3.83 -6.76
CA ALA A 64 2.88 -4.51 -6.93
C ALA A 64 3.96 -3.90 -6.02
N ALA A 65 3.95 -2.58 -5.86
CA ALA A 65 4.93 -1.92 -5.02
C ALA A 65 4.78 -2.35 -3.56
N PHE A 66 3.56 -2.41 -3.06
CA PHE A 66 3.32 -2.86 -1.69
C PHE A 66 3.62 -4.35 -1.53
N ASN A 67 3.23 -5.16 -2.51
CA ASN A 67 3.50 -6.60 -2.46
C ASN A 67 5.00 -6.88 -2.42
N SER A 68 5.79 -6.13 -3.18
CA SER A 68 7.26 -6.29 -3.17
C SER A 68 7.83 -6.00 -1.79
N ALA A 69 7.17 -5.17 -1.03
CA ALA A 69 7.61 -4.82 0.32
C ALA A 69 7.00 -5.75 1.38
N GLY A 70 6.23 -6.75 0.96
CA GLY A 70 5.63 -7.71 1.88
C GLY A 70 4.32 -7.27 2.49
N ILE A 71 3.68 -6.26 1.91
CA ILE A 71 2.44 -5.72 2.47
C ILE A 71 1.29 -6.05 1.53
N GLY A 72 0.47 -7.01 1.91
CA GLY A 72 -0.73 -7.36 1.17
C GLY A 72 -1.94 -6.65 1.73
N ALA A 73 -3.13 -7.10 1.31
CA ALA A 73 -4.37 -6.59 1.84
C ALA A 73 -4.44 -6.89 3.33
N LYS A 74 -5.24 -6.10 4.05
CA LYS A 74 -5.35 -6.23 5.49
C LYS A 74 -5.77 -7.63 5.91
N GLU A 75 -6.68 -8.23 5.16
CA GLU A 75 -7.15 -9.58 5.45
C GLU A 75 -6.04 -10.61 5.27
N ASP A 76 -5.23 -10.45 4.23
CA ASP A 76 -4.13 -11.37 3.97
C ASP A 76 -3.10 -11.31 5.09
N ILE A 77 -2.84 -10.11 5.60
CA ILE A 77 -1.90 -9.94 6.70
C ILE A 77 -2.39 -10.67 7.94
N GLN A 78 -3.69 -10.60 8.22
CA GLN A 78 -4.26 -11.29 9.38
C GLN A 78 -4.15 -12.80 9.24
N VAL A 79 -4.38 -13.31 8.05
CA VAL A 79 -4.31 -14.75 7.80
C VAL A 79 -2.90 -15.27 7.98
N ASN A 80 -1.91 -14.49 7.63
CA ASN A 80 -0.51 -14.91 7.69
C ASN A 80 0.09 -14.90 9.07
N GLN A 81 -0.62 -14.48 10.08
CA GLN A 81 -0.14 -14.53 11.45
C GLN A 81 -0.56 -15.84 12.08
N PRO A 82 0.17 -16.78 12.34
CA PRO A 82 -0.22 -18.07 12.88
C PRO A 82 0.24 -18.37 14.25
N SER A 83 -0.09 -17.84 13.54
CA SER A 83 0.13 -18.36 14.05
C SER A 83 0.41 -18.66 14.67
N GLU A 84 -0.10 -18.17 14.48
CA GLU A 84 0.21 -18.70 14.75
C GLU A 84 0.63 -18.95 14.96
N SER A 85 0.27 -18.60 14.96
CA SER A 85 0.73 -19.22 15.07
C SER A 85 1.19 -19.42 15.37
N VAL A 86 0.85 -19.25 15.37
CA VAL A 86 1.27 -19.82 15.46
C VAL A 86 1.58 -19.91 15.86
N LEU A 87 1.15 -19.71 16.03
CA LEU A 87 1.41 -20.15 16.25
C LEU A 87 1.81 -20.37 16.55
N VAL A 88 1.51 -20.19 16.58
CA VAL A 88 1.79 -20.66 16.70
C VAL A 88 2.07 -21.03 16.96
N ASN A 89 1.77 -21.05 17.14
CA ASN A 89 1.94 -21.67 17.31
C ASN A 89 2.26 -22.08 17.28
N GLU A 90 1.91 -21.91 17.18
CA GLU A 90 2.11 -22.43 16.99
C GLU A 90 2.47 -22.71 17.06
#